data_cd0b99ef2d50d1e95ad9e231f3c73572
#
_entry.id   cd0b99ef2d50d1e95ad9e231f3c73572
#
_cell.length_a   1.000
_cell.length_b   1.000
_cell.length_c   1.000
_cell.angle_alpha   90.00
_cell.angle_beta   90.00
_cell.angle_gamma   90.00
#
_symmetry.space_group_name_H-M   'P 1'
#
loop_
_entity.id
_entity.type
_entity.pdbx_description
1 polymer ?
#
loop_
_entity_poly.entity_id
_entity_poly.type
_entity_poly.pdbx_seq_one_letter_code
_entity_poly.pdbx_strand_id
1 'polypeptide(L)'
;MWRLNKHNGRQSIEMVLMDHTGTKIGATLWQELFPEFEPKLRCGGAYVIQNMKVVDTHSDYKVNAIKYLVYFVKTTSVKEVDRPEIPPNVHAITSFADIISGVAKPDTLVVIERKTVNSAYRVTVKLRDNSHVEIIMTVWEEYALQLDDAIEQNHFVQKLLVVMLTLAKIKEPKDKYPLSVQNIKHGSKLYVNGDIVEIQQFHDSLRVPFYIGGLDDEGGVSQSQST
;
A
#
# COMPACT_ATOMS: atom_id res chain seq x y z
N MET A 1 9.16 -7.72 4.26
CA MET A 1 9.58 -9.15 4.38
C MET A 1 8.44 -9.95 4.97
N TRP A 2 8.05 -11.09 4.37
CA TRP A 2 7.01 -11.99 4.88
C TRP A 2 7.33 -13.44 4.50
N ARG A 3 6.92 -14.41 5.34
CA ARG A 3 7.12 -15.84 5.09
C ARG A 3 5.93 -16.42 4.33
N LEU A 4 6.21 -17.26 3.34
CA LEU A 4 5.22 -18.02 2.59
C LEU A 4 5.47 -19.51 2.70
N ASN A 5 4.39 -20.28 2.87
CA ASN A 5 4.38 -21.72 2.69
C ASN A 5 3.85 -22.03 1.29
N LYS A 6 4.70 -22.57 0.43
CA LYS A 6 4.30 -22.99 -0.92
C LYS A 6 3.57 -24.34 -0.87
N HIS A 7 2.79 -24.64 -1.91
CA HIS A 7 1.97 -25.86 -1.96
C HIS A 7 2.73 -27.18 -1.81
N ASN A 8 4.01 -27.19 -2.15
CA ASN A 8 4.89 -28.34 -2.00
C ASN A 8 5.55 -28.46 -0.61
N GLY A 9 5.06 -27.72 0.38
CA GLY A 9 5.63 -27.67 1.73
C GLY A 9 6.92 -26.86 1.86
N ARG A 10 7.46 -26.32 0.76
CA ARG A 10 8.68 -25.50 0.77
C ARG A 10 8.34 -24.09 1.28
N GLN A 11 9.23 -23.55 2.11
CA GLN A 11 9.08 -22.21 2.64
C GLN A 11 9.95 -21.21 1.87
N SER A 12 9.50 -19.97 1.81
CA SER A 12 10.28 -18.85 1.32
C SER A 12 10.04 -17.61 2.18
N ILE A 13 11.02 -16.73 2.20
CA ILE A 13 10.86 -15.34 2.64
C ILE A 13 10.81 -14.49 1.38
N GLU A 14 9.69 -13.82 1.20
CA GLU A 14 9.51 -12.84 0.13
C GLU A 14 9.79 -11.44 0.68
N MET A 15 10.40 -10.59 -0.12
CA MET A 15 10.72 -9.23 0.26
C MET A 15 10.66 -8.29 -0.93
N VAL A 16 10.49 -7.02 -0.66
CA VAL A 16 10.66 -5.93 -1.61
C VAL A 16 11.97 -5.24 -1.27
N LEU A 17 12.87 -5.17 -2.23
CA LEU A 17 14.07 -4.35 -2.18
C LEU A 17 13.79 -3.03 -2.91
N MET A 18 14.35 -1.95 -2.43
CA MET A 18 14.21 -0.62 -3.01
C MET A 18 15.58 0.05 -3.07
N ASP A 19 15.86 0.75 -4.15
CA ASP A 19 17.07 1.56 -4.29
C ASP A 19 16.84 3.03 -3.90
N HIS A 20 17.88 3.85 -4.00
CA HIS A 20 17.84 5.28 -3.67
C HIS A 20 16.92 6.09 -4.61
N THR A 21 16.56 5.56 -5.77
CA THR A 21 15.63 6.21 -6.70
C THR A 21 14.16 5.88 -6.37
N GLY A 22 13.91 4.98 -5.41
CA GLY A 22 12.60 4.45 -5.09
C GLY A 22 12.16 3.29 -6.00
N THR A 23 13.03 2.83 -6.91
CA THR A 23 12.75 1.67 -7.76
C THR A 23 12.69 0.40 -6.92
N LYS A 24 11.64 -0.38 -7.08
CA LYS A 24 11.38 -1.58 -6.29
C LYS A 24 11.52 -2.84 -7.12
N ILE A 25 12.07 -3.90 -6.52
CA ILE A 25 12.15 -5.24 -7.10
C ILE A 25 11.77 -6.28 -6.05
N GLY A 26 11.06 -7.31 -6.48
CA GLY A 26 10.77 -8.47 -5.63
C GLY A 26 12.01 -9.33 -5.43
N ALA A 27 12.19 -9.86 -4.22
CA ALA A 27 13.27 -10.80 -3.91
C ALA A 27 12.74 -11.99 -3.10
N THR A 28 13.27 -13.17 -3.39
CA THR A 28 12.92 -14.43 -2.70
C THR A 28 14.14 -15.06 -2.08
N LEU A 29 14.05 -15.40 -0.81
CA LEU A 29 14.98 -16.21 -0.07
C LEU A 29 14.33 -17.57 0.22
N TRP A 30 14.91 -18.65 -0.29
CA TRP A 30 14.40 -20.00 -0.08
C TRP A 30 14.86 -20.60 1.25
N GLN A 31 14.07 -21.48 1.82
CA GLN A 31 14.28 -22.07 3.16
C GLN A 31 15.67 -22.69 3.37
N GLU A 32 16.29 -23.20 2.32
CA GLU A 32 17.62 -23.83 2.39
C GLU A 32 18.72 -22.81 2.75
N LEU A 33 18.43 -21.54 2.55
CA LEU A 33 19.36 -20.42 2.79
C LEU A 33 18.96 -19.58 4.01
N PHE A 34 17.87 -19.91 4.71
CA PHE A 34 17.44 -19.17 5.91
C PHE A 34 18.53 -19.06 6.97
N PRO A 35 19.23 -20.15 7.34
CA PRO A 35 20.24 -20.07 8.40
C PRO A 35 21.35 -19.07 8.10
N GLU A 36 21.66 -18.86 6.81
CA GLU A 36 22.73 -17.98 6.38
C GLU A 36 22.29 -16.51 6.27
N PHE A 37 21.12 -16.25 5.69
CA PHE A 37 20.73 -14.89 5.30
C PHE A 37 19.69 -14.25 6.19
N GLU A 38 18.77 -15.02 6.78
CA GLU A 38 17.71 -14.44 7.60
C GLU A 38 18.24 -13.64 8.80
N PRO A 39 19.29 -14.09 9.52
CA PRO A 39 19.85 -13.32 10.63
C PRO A 39 20.49 -11.99 10.20
N LYS A 40 20.88 -11.89 8.92
CA LYS A 40 21.54 -10.71 8.35
C LYS A 40 20.55 -9.65 7.81
N LEU A 41 19.27 -10.02 7.66
CA LEU A 41 18.29 -9.19 6.96
C LEU A 41 17.22 -8.69 7.93
N ARG A 42 16.96 -7.39 7.90
CA ARG A 42 15.88 -6.75 8.65
C ARG A 42 15.12 -5.76 7.77
N CYS A 43 13.84 -5.57 8.05
CA CYS A 43 13.07 -4.52 7.39
C CYS A 43 13.62 -3.14 7.77
N GLY A 44 13.74 -2.24 6.76
CA GLY A 44 14.27 -0.90 6.95
C GLY A 44 15.80 -0.82 6.99
N GLY A 45 16.53 -1.96 6.94
CA GLY A 45 17.99 -1.96 6.80
C GLY A 45 18.42 -1.67 5.37
N ALA A 46 19.57 -1.01 5.21
CA ALA A 46 20.22 -0.81 3.92
C ALA A 46 21.38 -1.79 3.73
N TYR A 47 21.49 -2.34 2.52
CA TYR A 47 22.43 -3.42 2.23
C TYR A 47 23.08 -3.26 0.86
N VAL A 48 24.35 -3.64 0.75
CA VAL A 48 24.95 -4.02 -0.53
C VAL A 48 24.79 -5.52 -0.71
N ILE A 49 24.03 -5.92 -1.73
CA ILE A 49 23.77 -7.31 -2.06
C ILE A 49 24.35 -7.63 -3.44
N GLN A 50 25.15 -8.66 -3.54
CA GLN A 50 25.83 -9.05 -4.77
C GLN A 50 25.59 -10.54 -5.09
N ASN A 51 25.73 -10.90 -6.36
CA ASN A 51 25.59 -12.29 -6.85
C ASN A 51 24.19 -12.88 -6.60
N MET A 52 23.14 -12.09 -6.77
CA MET A 52 21.78 -12.60 -6.83
C MET A 52 21.47 -13.18 -8.21
N LYS A 53 20.61 -14.18 -8.28
CA LYS A 53 20.09 -14.70 -9.53
C LYS A 53 18.87 -13.91 -9.97
N VAL A 54 18.95 -13.31 -11.16
CA VAL A 54 17.80 -12.62 -11.79
C VAL A 54 17.00 -13.65 -12.59
N VAL A 55 15.69 -13.61 -12.45
CA VAL A 55 14.76 -14.49 -13.18
C VAL A 55 13.56 -13.66 -13.68
N ASP A 56 12.92 -14.13 -14.75
CA ASP A 56 11.64 -13.57 -15.17
C ASP A 56 10.58 -13.89 -14.10
N THR A 57 9.77 -12.91 -13.76
CA THR A 57 8.65 -13.17 -12.86
C THR A 57 7.50 -13.78 -13.64
N HIS A 58 7.10 -14.97 -13.22
CA HIS A 58 5.87 -15.64 -13.63
C HIS A 58 4.84 -15.59 -12.50
N SER A 59 5.10 -14.77 -11.46
CA SER A 59 4.22 -14.63 -10.32
C SER A 59 3.06 -13.70 -10.69
N ASP A 60 1.87 -14.08 -10.26
CA ASP A 60 0.68 -13.22 -10.27
C ASP A 60 0.82 -12.03 -9.32
N TYR A 61 1.90 -12.01 -8.51
CA TYR A 61 2.25 -10.93 -7.59
C TYR A 61 3.42 -10.13 -8.11
N LYS A 62 3.15 -8.97 -8.68
CA LYS A 62 4.18 -8.01 -9.07
C LYS A 62 4.17 -6.85 -8.10
N VAL A 63 5.33 -6.56 -7.50
CA VAL A 63 5.49 -5.39 -6.62
C VAL A 63 5.71 -4.09 -7.41
N ASN A 64 5.91 -4.19 -8.73
CA ASN A 64 6.06 -3.07 -9.65
C ASN A 64 5.93 -3.54 -11.11
N ALA A 65 6.13 -2.64 -12.07
CA ALA A 65 6.12 -2.94 -13.51
C ALA A 65 7.34 -3.74 -14.00
N ILE A 66 8.34 -4.00 -13.15
CA ILE A 66 9.53 -4.76 -13.51
C ILE A 66 9.17 -6.24 -13.63
N LYS A 67 9.46 -6.80 -14.80
CA LYS A 67 9.19 -8.22 -15.10
C LYS A 67 10.18 -9.19 -14.47
N TYR A 68 11.13 -8.72 -13.68
CA TYR A 68 12.17 -9.51 -13.05
C TYR A 68 11.95 -9.64 -11.55
N LEU A 69 12.46 -10.75 -11.03
CA LEU A 69 12.53 -11.10 -9.62
C LEU A 69 13.96 -11.56 -9.33
N VAL A 70 14.46 -11.34 -8.13
CA VAL A 70 15.79 -11.81 -7.75
C VAL A 70 15.73 -12.90 -6.69
N TYR A 71 16.59 -13.90 -6.81
CA TYR A 71 16.74 -14.97 -5.84
C TYR A 71 18.10 -14.88 -5.14
N PHE A 72 18.06 -15.09 -3.84
CA PHE A 72 19.27 -15.39 -3.08
C PHE A 72 19.76 -16.78 -3.46
N VAL A 73 21.07 -16.90 -3.68
CA VAL A 73 21.78 -18.14 -3.98
C VAL A 73 22.97 -18.31 -3.02
N LYS A 74 23.57 -19.49 -2.96
CA LYS A 74 24.69 -19.77 -2.04
C LYS A 74 25.87 -18.79 -2.19
N THR A 75 26.06 -18.22 -3.37
CA THR A 75 27.13 -17.25 -3.65
C THR A 75 26.73 -15.81 -3.39
N THR A 76 25.49 -15.56 -2.98
CA THR A 76 25.02 -14.20 -2.65
C THR A 76 25.80 -13.68 -1.46
N SER A 77 26.27 -12.46 -1.54
CA SER A 77 26.84 -11.76 -0.40
C SER A 77 25.93 -10.63 0.05
N VAL A 78 25.82 -10.45 1.36
CA VAL A 78 25.01 -9.40 1.99
C VAL A 78 25.89 -8.66 2.98
N LYS A 79 26.03 -7.35 2.79
CA LYS A 79 26.74 -6.47 3.72
C LYS A 79 25.80 -5.34 4.12
N GLU A 80 25.52 -5.21 5.39
CA GLU A 80 24.79 -4.06 5.93
C GLU A 80 25.64 -2.80 5.80
N VAL A 81 25.01 -1.71 5.38
CA VAL A 81 25.65 -0.39 5.15
C VAL A 81 24.75 0.70 5.72
N ASP A 82 25.35 1.82 6.04
CA ASP A 82 24.61 3.02 6.37
C ASP A 82 24.40 3.85 5.08
N ARG A 83 23.14 4.05 4.72
CA ARG A 83 22.71 4.78 3.52
C ARG A 83 21.50 5.64 3.82
N PRO A 84 21.69 6.77 4.51
CA PRO A 84 20.58 7.65 4.91
C PRO A 84 19.81 8.24 3.72
N GLU A 85 20.42 8.27 2.54
CA GLU A 85 19.77 8.70 1.31
C GLU A 85 18.69 7.72 0.80
N ILE A 86 18.68 6.47 1.28
CA ILE A 86 17.62 5.52 0.97
C ILE A 86 16.56 5.62 2.08
N PRO A 87 15.38 6.17 1.79
CA PRO A 87 14.35 6.31 2.81
C PRO A 87 13.90 4.93 3.31
N PRO A 88 13.70 4.73 4.62
CA PRO A 88 13.40 3.42 5.21
C PRO A 88 12.03 2.87 4.76
N ASN A 89 11.11 3.77 4.41
CA ASN A 89 9.80 3.41 3.88
C ASN A 89 9.41 4.43 2.81
N VAL A 90 9.14 3.95 1.61
CA VAL A 90 8.50 4.75 0.55
C VAL A 90 7.24 4.02 0.12
N HIS A 91 6.11 4.62 0.42
CA HIS A 91 4.83 4.17 -0.06
C HIS A 91 4.45 4.97 -1.31
N ALA A 92 4.36 4.30 -2.46
CA ALA A 92 3.75 4.90 -3.64
C ALA A 92 2.24 4.77 -3.48
N ILE A 93 1.57 5.89 -3.16
CA ILE A 93 0.11 5.92 -3.05
C ILE A 93 -0.48 5.92 -4.45
N THR A 94 -1.32 4.93 -4.73
CA THR A 94 -2.07 4.85 -5.99
C THR A 94 -3.40 5.59 -5.80
N SER A 95 -3.72 6.53 -6.69
CA SER A 95 -5.00 7.24 -6.62
C SER A 95 -6.18 6.31 -6.89
N PHE A 96 -7.31 6.59 -6.28
CA PHE A 96 -8.52 5.80 -6.56
C PHE A 96 -8.99 5.97 -8.00
N ALA A 97 -8.74 7.13 -8.61
CA ALA A 97 -9.02 7.36 -10.01
C ALA A 97 -8.22 6.42 -10.93
N ASP A 98 -6.92 6.21 -10.65
CA ASP A 98 -6.08 5.27 -11.41
C ASP A 98 -6.52 3.81 -11.25
N ILE A 99 -6.99 3.45 -10.07
CA ILE A 99 -7.55 2.10 -9.82
C ILE A 99 -8.85 1.92 -10.63
N ILE A 100 -9.75 2.91 -10.56
CA ILE A 100 -11.07 2.83 -11.21
C ILE A 100 -10.94 2.88 -12.74
N SER A 101 -10.03 3.68 -13.28
CA SER A 101 -9.80 3.80 -14.73
C SER A 101 -9.03 2.61 -15.32
N GLY A 102 -8.53 1.69 -14.47
CA GLY A 102 -7.72 0.55 -14.90
C GLY A 102 -6.29 0.92 -15.31
N VAL A 103 -5.85 2.16 -15.04
CA VAL A 103 -4.45 2.59 -15.21
C VAL A 103 -3.56 1.83 -14.22
N ALA A 104 -4.02 1.69 -12.97
CA ALA A 104 -3.44 0.75 -12.03
C ALA A 104 -3.92 -0.67 -12.39
N LYS A 105 -3.14 -1.36 -13.21
CA LYS A 105 -3.52 -2.69 -13.70
C LYS A 105 -3.59 -3.72 -12.56
N PRO A 106 -4.59 -4.61 -12.59
CA PRO A 106 -4.74 -5.70 -11.61
C PRO A 106 -3.52 -6.62 -11.54
N ASP A 107 -2.80 -6.77 -12.64
CA ASP A 107 -1.59 -7.60 -12.74
C ASP A 107 -0.40 -7.07 -11.93
N THR A 108 -0.49 -5.85 -11.38
CA THR A 108 0.48 -5.37 -10.37
C THR A 108 0.24 -6.01 -9.00
N LEU A 109 -0.92 -6.62 -8.74
CA LEU A 109 -1.32 -7.27 -7.48
C LEU A 109 -2.45 -8.31 -7.71
N VAL A 110 -2.28 -9.29 -8.60
CA VAL A 110 -3.29 -10.34 -8.80
C VAL A 110 -3.05 -11.52 -7.90
N VAL A 111 -4.05 -11.86 -7.11
CA VAL A 111 -4.16 -13.11 -6.36
C VAL A 111 -5.23 -13.98 -7.02
N ILE A 112 -4.86 -15.19 -7.44
CA ILE A 112 -5.81 -16.21 -7.87
C ILE A 112 -6.70 -16.59 -6.67
N GLU A 113 -8.00 -16.44 -6.86
CA GLU A 113 -9.02 -16.71 -5.88
C GLU A 113 -9.03 -18.20 -5.54
N ARG A 114 -8.65 -18.57 -4.30
CA ARG A 114 -9.09 -19.84 -3.70
C ARG A 114 -10.27 -19.56 -2.81
N LYS A 115 -11.43 -20.02 -3.23
CA LYS A 115 -12.61 -20.14 -2.38
C LYS A 115 -12.31 -21.17 -1.29
N THR A 116 -12.00 -20.71 -0.09
CA THR A 116 -12.27 -21.51 1.11
C THR A 116 -13.53 -20.95 1.71
N VAL A 117 -14.61 -21.72 1.62
CA VAL A 117 -15.88 -21.44 2.26
C VAL A 117 -15.72 -21.83 3.73
N ASN A 118 -15.06 -20.98 4.49
CA ASN A 118 -15.20 -20.90 5.93
C ASN A 118 -15.47 -19.43 6.24
N SER A 119 -16.40 -19.19 7.16
CA SER A 119 -16.88 -17.88 7.59
C SER A 119 -15.75 -17.03 8.18
N ALA A 120 -14.81 -16.58 7.34
CA ALA A 120 -13.77 -15.67 7.76
C ALA A 120 -14.38 -14.31 8.09
N TYR A 121 -14.04 -13.77 9.25
CA TYR A 121 -14.46 -12.44 9.66
C TYR A 121 -13.99 -11.39 8.66
N ARG A 122 -14.86 -10.49 8.25
CA ARG A 122 -14.53 -9.42 7.29
C ARG A 122 -15.25 -8.12 7.64
N VAL A 123 -14.57 -7.01 7.35
CA VAL A 123 -15.14 -5.67 7.43
C VAL A 123 -15.05 -5.03 6.04
N THR A 124 -16.14 -4.44 5.59
CA THR A 124 -16.20 -3.72 4.31
C THR A 124 -16.56 -2.28 4.57
N VAL A 125 -15.74 -1.36 4.05
CA VAL A 125 -15.92 0.08 4.20
C VAL A 125 -15.84 0.77 2.85
N LYS A 126 -16.45 1.95 2.74
CA LYS A 126 -16.27 2.85 1.62
C LYS A 126 -15.22 3.90 2.02
N LEU A 127 -14.15 3.98 1.25
CA LEU A 127 -13.09 4.96 1.41
C LEU A 127 -13.29 6.09 0.41
N ARG A 128 -12.86 7.29 0.79
CA ARG A 128 -12.82 8.47 -0.08
C ARG A 128 -11.41 9.07 -0.01
N ASP A 129 -10.83 9.38 -1.16
CA ASP A 129 -9.55 10.08 -1.23
C ASP A 129 -9.71 11.61 -1.22
N ASN A 130 -8.59 12.33 -1.27
CA ASN A 130 -8.56 13.80 -1.31
C ASN A 130 -9.12 14.39 -2.61
N SER A 131 -9.28 13.59 -3.66
CA SER A 131 -9.95 13.97 -4.92
C SER A 131 -11.45 13.68 -4.90
N HIS A 132 -12.01 13.31 -3.74
CA HIS A 132 -13.41 12.92 -3.53
C HIS A 132 -13.84 11.66 -4.30
N VAL A 133 -12.90 10.89 -4.80
CA VAL A 133 -13.19 9.60 -5.45
C VAL A 133 -13.40 8.53 -4.38
N GLU A 134 -14.41 7.69 -4.58
CA GLU A 134 -14.78 6.64 -3.62
C GLU A 134 -14.43 5.25 -4.15
N ILE A 135 -13.95 4.39 -3.26
CA ILE A 135 -13.70 2.97 -3.52
C ILE A 135 -14.14 2.12 -2.36
N ILE A 136 -14.52 0.87 -2.64
CA ILE A 136 -14.84 -0.12 -1.61
C ILE A 136 -13.55 -0.83 -1.20
N MET A 137 -13.31 -0.90 0.10
CA MET A 137 -12.25 -1.71 0.69
C MET A 137 -12.87 -2.82 1.54
N THR A 138 -12.42 -4.06 1.33
CA THR A 138 -12.77 -5.20 2.18
C THR A 138 -11.51 -5.75 2.82
N VAL A 139 -11.45 -5.81 4.13
CA VAL A 139 -10.38 -6.45 4.88
C VAL A 139 -10.87 -7.69 5.60
N TRP A 140 -9.99 -8.66 5.76
CA TRP A 140 -10.29 -10.00 6.24
C TRP A 140 -9.45 -10.35 7.46
N GLU A 141 -9.98 -11.24 8.31
CA GLU A 141 -9.29 -11.84 9.45
C GLU A 141 -8.73 -10.79 10.42
N GLU A 142 -7.44 -10.84 10.72
CA GLU A 142 -6.75 -9.93 11.63
C GLU A 142 -6.85 -8.45 11.24
N TYR A 143 -6.85 -8.16 9.93
CA TYR A 143 -7.04 -6.78 9.43
C TYR A 143 -8.47 -6.29 9.64
N ALA A 144 -9.43 -7.19 9.59
CA ALA A 144 -10.83 -6.86 9.86
C ALA A 144 -11.03 -6.54 11.35
N LEU A 145 -10.42 -7.30 12.25
CA LEU A 145 -10.44 -7.01 13.69
C LEU A 145 -9.77 -5.66 13.98
N GLN A 146 -8.57 -5.43 13.42
CA GLN A 146 -7.86 -4.16 13.60
C GLN A 146 -8.68 -2.95 13.13
N LEU A 147 -9.37 -3.05 12.00
CA LEU A 147 -10.20 -1.96 11.48
C LEU A 147 -11.44 -1.75 12.32
N ASP A 148 -12.07 -2.82 12.76
CA ASP A 148 -13.29 -2.78 13.57
C ASP A 148 -13.03 -2.15 14.95
N ASP A 149 -11.96 -2.58 15.62
CA ASP A 149 -11.49 -1.97 16.87
C ASP A 149 -11.23 -0.46 16.71
N ALA A 150 -10.61 -0.07 15.58
CA ALA A 150 -10.35 1.34 15.31
C ALA A 150 -11.63 2.14 15.04
N ILE A 151 -12.61 1.55 14.37
CA ILE A 151 -13.93 2.16 14.14
C ILE A 151 -14.66 2.34 15.47
N GLU A 152 -14.68 1.31 16.33
CA GLU A 152 -15.31 1.38 17.65
C GLU A 152 -14.67 2.45 18.53
N GLN A 153 -13.34 2.50 18.59
CA GLN A 153 -12.62 3.54 19.34
C GLN A 153 -12.91 4.94 18.81
N ASN A 154 -13.02 5.08 17.49
CA ASN A 154 -13.31 6.35 16.85
C ASN A 154 -14.75 6.82 17.06
N HIS A 155 -15.69 5.92 17.30
CA HIS A 155 -17.09 6.25 17.59
C HIS A 155 -17.22 7.20 18.80
N PHE A 156 -16.38 7.04 19.81
CA PHE A 156 -16.36 7.90 20.99
C PHE A 156 -15.68 9.26 20.76
N VAL A 157 -14.75 9.31 19.82
CA VAL A 157 -13.89 10.50 19.59
C VAL A 157 -14.37 11.33 18.42
N GLN A 158 -15.13 10.74 17.48
CA GLN A 158 -15.69 11.36 16.27
C GLN A 158 -14.63 12.10 15.43
N LYS A 159 -13.42 11.58 15.37
CA LYS A 159 -12.35 12.12 14.52
C LYS A 159 -12.39 11.50 13.13
N LEU A 160 -11.76 12.15 12.18
CA LEU A 160 -11.56 11.57 10.86
C LEU A 160 -10.73 10.27 10.97
N LEU A 161 -11.23 9.19 10.40
CA LEU A 161 -10.54 7.92 10.33
C LEU A 161 -9.81 7.84 9.00
N VAL A 162 -8.48 7.97 9.02
CA VAL A 162 -7.63 7.82 7.83
C VAL A 162 -7.05 6.42 7.79
N VAL A 163 -7.22 5.77 6.64
CA VAL A 163 -6.81 4.38 6.44
C VAL A 163 -5.86 4.28 5.26
N MET A 164 -4.76 3.56 5.42
CA MET A 164 -3.87 3.17 4.34
C MET A 164 -3.66 1.65 4.35
N LEU A 165 -3.91 1.01 3.21
CA LEU A 165 -3.66 -0.41 3.01
C LEU A 165 -2.55 -0.58 1.98
N THR A 166 -1.42 -1.18 2.39
CA THR A 166 -0.31 -1.47 1.48
C THR A 166 -0.45 -2.85 0.86
N LEU A 167 0.12 -3.06 -0.32
CA LEU A 167 0.04 -4.31 -1.07
C LEU A 167 -1.41 -4.83 -1.14
N ALA A 168 -2.34 -3.92 -1.43
CA ALA A 168 -3.74 -4.25 -1.61
C ALA A 168 -3.96 -4.98 -2.94
N LYS A 169 -4.84 -5.98 -2.92
CA LYS A 169 -5.33 -6.61 -4.14
C LYS A 169 -6.48 -5.79 -4.70
N ILE A 170 -6.41 -5.46 -5.99
CA ILE A 170 -7.55 -4.91 -6.74
C ILE A 170 -8.43 -6.07 -7.17
N LYS A 171 -9.72 -5.98 -6.90
CA LYS A 171 -10.73 -6.95 -7.30
C LYS A 171 -11.61 -6.34 -8.36
N GLU A 172 -11.53 -6.89 -9.56
CA GLU A 172 -12.34 -6.47 -10.70
C GLU A 172 -13.84 -6.59 -10.41
N PRO A 173 -14.64 -5.71 -11.00
CA PRO A 173 -16.10 -5.81 -10.89
C PRO A 173 -16.58 -7.14 -11.47
N LYS A 174 -17.48 -7.81 -10.76
CA LYS A 174 -18.09 -9.05 -11.23
C LYS A 174 -19.54 -9.11 -10.78
N ASP A 175 -20.44 -9.29 -11.72
CA ASP A 175 -21.89 -9.33 -11.50
C ASP A 175 -22.38 -8.08 -10.72
N LYS A 176 -22.92 -8.28 -9.51
CA LYS A 176 -23.38 -7.23 -8.61
C LYS A 176 -22.29 -6.63 -7.72
N TYR A 177 -21.06 -7.16 -7.78
CA TYR A 177 -19.97 -6.69 -6.94
C TYR A 177 -19.16 -5.63 -7.67
N PRO A 178 -19.06 -4.39 -7.14
CA PRO A 178 -18.26 -3.34 -7.75
C PRO A 178 -16.77 -3.60 -7.59
N LEU A 179 -15.98 -2.83 -8.34
CA LEU A 179 -14.55 -2.76 -8.15
C LEU A 179 -14.21 -2.44 -6.70
N SER A 180 -13.26 -3.16 -6.14
CA SER A 180 -12.87 -3.01 -4.74
C SER A 180 -11.40 -3.36 -4.51
N VAL A 181 -10.88 -2.94 -3.36
CA VAL A 181 -9.54 -3.33 -2.89
C VAL A 181 -9.67 -4.20 -1.65
N GLN A 182 -8.74 -5.12 -1.48
CA GLN A 182 -8.72 -5.99 -0.30
C GLN A 182 -7.29 -6.33 0.11
N ASN A 183 -7.10 -6.70 1.39
CA ASN A 183 -5.81 -7.21 1.84
C ASN A 183 -5.51 -8.58 1.22
N ILE A 184 -4.23 -8.89 1.09
CA ILE A 184 -3.75 -10.25 0.82
C ILE A 184 -3.41 -10.93 2.14
N LYS A 185 -3.45 -12.24 2.17
CA LYS A 185 -3.23 -13.05 3.38
C LYS A 185 -1.86 -12.79 4.03
N HIS A 186 -0.85 -12.53 3.21
CA HIS A 186 0.51 -12.29 3.67
C HIS A 186 1.09 -11.11 2.91
N GLY A 187 1.62 -10.11 3.60
CA GLY A 187 2.30 -8.99 3.01
C GLY A 187 1.57 -7.64 3.07
N SER A 188 0.24 -7.60 3.07
CA SER A 188 -0.48 -6.35 3.34
C SER A 188 -0.13 -5.80 4.73
N LYS A 189 -0.19 -4.48 4.86
CA LYS A 189 -0.21 -3.79 6.16
C LYS A 189 -1.34 -2.79 6.14
N LEU A 190 -2.10 -2.77 7.21
CA LEU A 190 -3.16 -1.81 7.44
C LEU A 190 -2.69 -0.78 8.46
N TYR A 191 -2.77 0.48 8.10
CA TYR A 191 -2.51 1.60 9.00
C TYR A 191 -3.83 2.36 9.17
N VAL A 192 -4.21 2.60 10.40
CA VAL A 192 -5.41 3.36 10.77
C VAL A 192 -4.98 4.48 11.69
N ASN A 193 -5.11 5.73 11.23
CA ASN A 193 -4.60 6.93 11.93
C ASN A 193 -3.15 6.76 12.43
N GLY A 194 -2.35 5.96 11.72
CA GLY A 194 -0.97 5.65 12.10
C GLY A 194 -0.06 6.86 12.00
N ASP A 195 1.00 6.86 12.79
CA ASP A 195 2.03 7.89 12.76
C ASP A 195 3.04 7.62 11.61
N ILE A 196 2.54 7.76 10.39
CA ILE A 196 3.32 7.68 9.16
C ILE A 196 3.12 8.95 8.33
N VAL A 197 4.15 9.31 7.59
CA VAL A 197 4.22 10.58 6.84
C VAL A 197 3.03 10.72 5.87
N GLU A 198 2.63 9.65 5.20
CA GLU A 198 1.55 9.67 4.22
C GLU A 198 0.19 9.97 4.88
N ILE A 199 -0.07 9.44 6.05
CA ILE A 199 -1.31 9.74 6.81
C ILE A 199 -1.29 11.18 7.33
N GLN A 200 -0.14 11.66 7.79
CA GLN A 200 0.01 13.05 8.24
C GLN A 200 -0.20 14.02 7.07
N GLN A 201 0.43 13.77 5.93
CA GLN A 201 0.24 14.59 4.72
C GLN A 201 -1.22 14.59 4.26
N PHE A 202 -1.91 13.46 4.36
CA PHE A 202 -3.34 13.40 4.04
C PHE A 202 -4.17 14.26 5.00
N HIS A 203 -3.93 14.18 6.30
CA HIS A 203 -4.58 15.05 7.29
C HIS A 203 -4.32 16.53 7.01
N ASP A 204 -3.09 16.90 6.66
CA ASP A 204 -2.72 18.28 6.37
C ASP A 204 -3.41 18.78 5.10
N SER A 205 -3.53 17.95 4.07
CA SER A 205 -4.25 18.30 2.83
C SER A 205 -5.74 18.62 3.05
N LEU A 206 -6.34 18.04 4.09
CA LEU A 206 -7.73 18.29 4.45
C LEU A 206 -7.92 19.56 5.32
N ARG A 207 -6.84 20.08 5.91
CA ARG A 207 -6.85 21.27 6.76
C ARG A 207 -6.67 22.57 5.99
N VAL A 208 -6.35 22.51 4.68
CA VAL A 208 -6.22 23.72 3.86
C VAL A 208 -7.61 24.35 3.74
N PRO A 209 -7.84 25.58 4.26
CA PRO A 209 -9.13 26.24 4.12
C PRO A 209 -9.41 26.42 2.63
N PHE A 210 -10.61 26.05 2.19
CA PHE A 210 -11.14 26.53 0.92
C PHE A 210 -11.19 28.04 0.99
N TYR A 211 -10.24 28.72 0.38
CA TYR A 211 -10.40 30.12 0.05
C TYR A 211 -11.49 30.17 -1.03
N ILE A 212 -12.71 30.43 -0.59
CA ILE A 212 -13.74 30.95 -1.49
C ILE A 212 -13.22 32.34 -1.83
N GLY A 213 -12.68 32.49 -3.05
CA GLY A 213 -12.29 33.79 -3.57
C GLY A 213 -13.49 34.72 -3.43
N GLY A 214 -13.35 35.72 -2.57
CA GLY A 214 -14.33 36.77 -2.45
C GLY A 214 -14.46 37.42 -3.82
N LEU A 215 -15.67 37.43 -4.35
CA LEU A 215 -16.05 38.33 -5.40
C LEU A 215 -15.91 39.75 -4.79
N ASP A 216 -14.88 40.46 -5.23
CA ASP A 216 -14.73 41.86 -4.94
C ASP A 216 -15.94 42.56 -5.62
N ASP A 217 -16.94 42.88 -4.81
CA ASP A 217 -18.07 43.70 -5.18
C ASP A 217 -17.57 45.16 -5.21
N GLU A 218 -17.01 45.60 -6.35
CA GLU A 218 -16.76 47.01 -6.62
C GLU A 218 -18.10 47.71 -6.85
N GLY A 219 -18.80 47.97 -5.78
CA GLY A 219 -19.94 48.88 -5.74
C GLY A 219 -19.50 50.32 -5.89
N GLY A 220 -19.44 50.79 -7.13
CA GLY A 220 -19.26 52.23 -7.44
C GLY A 220 -20.36 53.07 -6.86
N VAL A 221 -20.04 53.87 -5.86
CA VAL A 221 -20.94 54.95 -5.36
C VAL A 221 -20.82 56.16 -6.27
N SER A 222 -21.81 56.34 -7.13
CA SER A 222 -22.02 57.59 -7.89
C SER A 222 -22.67 58.64 -6.98
N GLN A 223 -21.90 59.64 -6.57
CA GLN A 223 -22.48 60.87 -5.98
C GLN A 223 -22.99 61.78 -7.07
N SER A 224 -24.27 61.90 -7.14
CA SER A 224 -24.92 63.02 -7.88
C SER A 224 -25.10 64.21 -6.92
N GLN A 225 -24.33 65.29 -7.14
CA GLN A 225 -24.64 66.61 -6.62
C GLN A 225 -25.74 67.24 -7.47
N SER A 226 -26.78 67.73 -6.84
CA SER A 226 -27.71 68.67 -7.43
C SER A 226 -27.73 69.94 -6.58
N THR A 227 -27.58 70.99 -7.28
CA THR A 227 -27.77 72.42 -6.98
C THR A 227 -29.02 72.73 -6.17
#